data_443a0f79012dc7f9f0f614fd0d4ca168
#
_entry.id   443a0f79012dc7f9f0f614fd0d4ca168
#
_cell.length_a   1.000
_cell.length_b   1.000
_cell.length_c   1.000
_cell.angle_alpha   90.00
_cell.angle_beta   90.00
_cell.angle_gamma   90.00
#
_symmetry.space_group_name_H-M   'P 1'
#
loop_
_entity.id
_entity.type
_entity.pdbx_description
1 polymer ?
#
loop_
_entity_poly.entity_id
_entity_poly.type
_entity_poly.pdbx_seq_one_letter_code
_entity_poly.pdbx_strand_id
1 'polypeptide(L)'
;MRITVVISAQVSDFDQWKSKFDGLEDQRVAVGINARAYRKPDDPNTSYVIGTAPSKDVFVEFFSSPDRQAIQDSGVITLPPEITFLEEC
;
A
#
# COMPACT_ATOMS: atom_id res chain seq x y z
N MET A 1 -9.70 -16.30 5.14
CA MET A 1 -9.22 -16.60 3.79
C MET A 1 -8.24 -15.52 3.36
N ARG A 2 -7.06 -15.92 2.92
CA ARG A 2 -6.04 -14.97 2.49
C ARG A 2 -6.38 -14.38 1.12
N ILE A 3 -6.21 -13.06 0.99
CA ILE A 3 -6.44 -12.38 -0.28
C ILE A 3 -5.14 -11.74 -0.77
N THR A 4 -5.08 -11.50 -2.07
CA THR A 4 -4.01 -10.72 -2.69
C THR A 4 -4.54 -9.31 -2.98
N VAL A 5 -3.74 -8.30 -2.68
CA VAL A 5 -4.12 -6.91 -2.88
C VAL A 5 -3.12 -6.26 -3.81
N VAL A 6 -3.61 -5.53 -4.82
CA VAL A 6 -2.79 -4.74 -5.71
C VAL A 6 -3.25 -3.29 -5.58
N ILE A 7 -2.32 -2.40 -5.24
CA ILE A 7 -2.60 -0.98 -5.09
C ILE A 7 -1.73 -0.21 -6.08
N SER A 8 -2.34 0.67 -6.85
CA SER A 8 -1.64 1.58 -7.75
C SER A 8 -1.87 3.00 -7.26
N ALA A 9 -0.80 3.78 -7.16
CA ALA A 9 -0.91 5.17 -6.71
C ALA A 9 0.09 6.07 -7.43
N GLN A 10 -0.34 7.31 -7.71
CA GLN A 10 0.55 8.34 -8.20
C GLN A 10 1.21 9.04 -7.02
N VAL A 11 2.52 9.22 -7.08
CA VAL A 11 3.29 9.84 -6.00
C VAL A 11 4.12 11.00 -6.54
N SER A 12 4.34 12.00 -5.70
CA SER A 12 5.16 13.15 -6.06
C SER A 12 6.66 12.82 -6.07
N ASP A 13 7.07 11.92 -5.17
CA ASP A 13 8.46 11.48 -5.03
C ASP A 13 8.44 10.04 -4.53
N PHE A 14 8.91 9.11 -5.36
CA PHE A 14 8.86 7.69 -5.01
C PHE A 14 9.69 7.38 -3.77
N ASP A 15 10.91 7.94 -3.66
CA ASP A 15 11.78 7.63 -2.53
C ASP A 15 11.18 8.12 -1.22
N GLN A 16 10.55 9.29 -1.23
CA GLN A 16 9.86 9.81 -0.05
C GLN A 16 8.67 8.94 0.33
N TRP A 17 7.87 8.53 -0.66
CA TRP A 17 6.74 7.63 -0.42
C TRP A 17 7.23 6.27 0.10
N LYS A 18 8.30 5.72 -0.49
CA LYS A 18 8.86 4.43 -0.10
C LYS A 18 9.34 4.44 1.35
N SER A 19 9.96 5.54 1.77
CA SER A 19 10.39 5.70 3.15
C SER A 19 9.20 5.63 4.12
N LYS A 20 8.10 6.29 3.78
CA LYS A 20 6.87 6.24 4.59
C LYS A 20 6.24 4.86 4.57
N PHE A 21 6.24 4.20 3.41
CA PHE A 21 5.75 2.83 3.28
C PHE A 21 6.54 1.88 4.18
N ASP A 22 7.86 1.97 4.15
CA ASP A 22 8.73 1.13 4.97
C ASP A 22 8.52 1.36 6.46
N GLY A 23 8.18 2.58 6.85
CA GLY A 23 7.92 2.92 8.24
C GLY A 23 6.71 2.22 8.85
N LEU A 24 5.82 1.68 8.01
CA LEU A 24 4.63 0.95 8.48
C LEU A 24 4.79 -0.58 8.40
N GLU A 25 5.97 -1.07 8.02
CA GLU A 25 6.14 -2.51 7.82
C GLU A 25 5.85 -3.32 9.08
N ASP A 26 6.33 -2.88 10.24
CA ASP A 26 6.10 -3.57 11.49
C ASP A 26 4.60 -3.68 11.80
N GLN A 27 3.85 -2.65 11.48
CA GLN A 27 2.40 -2.64 11.69
C GLN A 27 1.70 -3.62 10.74
N ARG A 28 2.16 -3.69 9.49
CA ARG A 28 1.61 -4.65 8.52
C ARG A 28 1.87 -6.08 8.98
N VAL A 29 3.08 -6.37 9.36
CA VAL A 29 3.46 -7.71 9.84
C VAL A 29 2.64 -8.11 11.06
N ALA A 30 2.41 -7.17 11.96
CA ALA A 30 1.65 -7.44 13.19
C ALA A 30 0.21 -7.90 12.91
N VAL A 31 -0.38 -7.49 11.79
CA VAL A 31 -1.74 -7.91 11.41
C VAL A 31 -1.74 -8.95 10.29
N GLY A 32 -0.57 -9.51 9.95
CA GLY A 32 -0.46 -10.58 8.96
C GLY A 32 -0.46 -10.13 7.51
N ILE A 33 -0.20 -8.85 7.25
CA ILE A 33 -0.12 -8.32 5.90
C ILE A 33 1.34 -8.37 5.42
N ASN A 34 1.56 -9.02 4.28
CA ASN A 34 2.85 -9.06 3.60
C ASN A 34 2.73 -8.26 2.31
N ALA A 35 3.48 -7.18 2.19
CA ALA A 35 3.37 -6.30 1.03
C ALA A 35 4.76 -5.86 0.56
N ARG A 36 4.89 -5.68 -0.75
CA ARG A 36 6.11 -5.19 -1.38
C ARG A 36 5.78 -4.02 -2.27
N ALA A 37 6.66 -3.04 -2.28
CA ALA A 37 6.51 -1.86 -3.11
C ALA A 37 7.26 -2.04 -4.43
N TYR A 38 6.66 -1.56 -5.51
CA TYR A 38 7.22 -1.61 -6.86
C TYR A 38 7.00 -0.25 -7.51
N ARG A 39 7.73 0.03 -8.55
CA ARG A 39 7.48 1.19 -9.41
C ARG A 39 7.64 0.77 -10.86
N LYS A 40 6.98 1.51 -11.75
CA LYS A 40 7.18 1.29 -13.18
C LYS A 40 8.57 1.77 -13.58
N PRO A 41 9.36 0.98 -14.33
CA PRO A 41 10.69 1.42 -14.79
C PRO A 41 10.63 2.71 -15.60
N ASP A 42 9.56 2.91 -16.37
CA ASP A 42 9.41 4.04 -17.28
C ASP A 42 8.67 5.22 -16.66
N ASP A 43 8.12 5.05 -15.45
CA ASP A 43 7.34 6.09 -14.77
C ASP A 43 7.58 5.99 -13.26
N PRO A 44 8.62 6.66 -12.75
CA PRO A 44 8.96 6.57 -11.32
C PRO A 44 7.96 7.27 -10.40
N ASN A 45 6.99 7.98 -10.96
CA ASN A 45 5.95 8.63 -10.17
C ASN A 45 4.71 7.74 -9.97
N THR A 46 4.71 6.53 -10.52
CA THR A 46 3.65 5.55 -10.29
C THR A 46 4.18 4.43 -9.42
N SER A 47 3.61 4.29 -8.23
CA SER A 47 3.96 3.22 -7.30
C SER A 47 2.93 2.10 -7.36
N TYR A 48 3.39 0.87 -7.10
CA TYR A 48 2.53 -0.29 -6.95
C TYR A 48 2.86 -0.97 -5.62
N VAL A 49 1.84 -1.43 -4.94
CA VAL A 49 2.00 -2.30 -3.78
C VAL A 49 1.28 -3.60 -4.09
N ILE A 50 1.99 -4.71 -4.00
CA ILE A 50 1.42 -6.03 -4.23
C ILE A 50 1.69 -6.85 -2.98
N GLY A 51 0.64 -7.44 -2.41
CA GLY A 51 0.81 -8.19 -1.19
C GLY A 51 -0.38 -9.06 -0.87
N THR A 52 -0.31 -9.70 0.29
CA THR A 52 -1.37 -10.57 0.80
C THR A 52 -1.81 -10.11 2.17
N ALA A 53 -3.07 -10.36 2.48
CA ALA A 53 -3.65 -10.08 3.79
C ALA A 53 -4.49 -11.28 4.24
N PRO A 54 -4.69 -11.46 5.56
CA PRO A 54 -5.52 -12.57 6.06
C PRO A 54 -6.96 -12.51 5.57
N SER A 55 -7.49 -11.30 5.41
CA SER A 55 -8.84 -11.07 4.91
C SER A 55 -8.96 -9.65 4.37
N LYS A 56 -10.03 -9.40 3.62
CA LYS A 56 -10.34 -8.05 3.15
C LYS A 56 -10.58 -7.10 4.32
N ASP A 57 -11.27 -7.55 5.36
CA ASP A 57 -11.58 -6.71 6.51
C ASP A 57 -10.32 -6.26 7.24
N VAL A 58 -9.34 -7.15 7.43
CA VAL A 58 -8.06 -6.81 8.04
C VAL A 58 -7.34 -5.76 7.21
N PHE A 59 -7.33 -5.92 5.89
CA PHE A 59 -6.67 -4.95 5.02
C PHE A 59 -7.36 -3.58 5.09
N VAL A 60 -8.68 -3.54 5.00
CA VAL A 60 -9.43 -2.28 5.03
C VAL A 60 -9.19 -1.55 6.36
N GLU A 61 -9.20 -2.28 7.46
CA GLU A 61 -8.94 -1.69 8.77
C GLU A 61 -7.53 -1.09 8.84
N PHE A 62 -6.51 -1.81 8.35
CA PHE A 62 -5.15 -1.29 8.32
C PHE A 62 -5.06 -0.07 7.41
N PHE A 63 -5.64 -0.14 6.22
CA PHE A 63 -5.56 0.93 5.23
C PHE A 63 -6.22 2.22 5.73
N SER A 64 -7.18 2.10 6.65
CA SER A 64 -7.88 3.22 7.26
C SER A 64 -7.26 3.68 8.58
N SER A 65 -6.13 3.08 8.99
CA SER A 65 -5.48 3.44 10.25
C SER A 65 -4.95 4.88 10.22
N PRO A 66 -4.83 5.54 11.38
CA PRO A 66 -4.32 6.91 11.44
C PRO A 66 -2.92 7.06 10.85
N ASP A 67 -2.05 6.09 11.06
CA ASP A 67 -0.68 6.14 10.55
C ASP A 67 -0.65 6.04 9.02
N ARG A 68 -1.49 5.19 8.44
CA ARG A 68 -1.62 5.09 6.99
C ARG A 68 -2.26 6.37 6.43
N GLN A 69 -3.26 6.91 7.12
CA GLN A 69 -3.92 8.14 6.69
C GLN A 69 -2.97 9.34 6.70
N ALA A 70 -2.00 9.34 7.62
CA ALA A 70 -0.99 10.39 7.67
C ALA A 70 -0.14 10.43 6.39
N ILE A 71 0.11 9.29 5.76
CA ILE A 71 0.82 9.23 4.48
C ILE A 71 -0.02 9.90 3.39
N GLN A 72 -1.30 9.61 3.35
CA GLN A 72 -2.23 10.23 2.39
C GLN A 72 -2.28 11.75 2.59
N ASP A 73 -2.35 12.19 3.84
CA ASP A 73 -2.50 13.61 4.17
C ASP A 73 -1.20 14.39 3.98
N SER A 74 -0.05 13.72 3.90
CA SER A 74 1.25 14.38 3.70
C SER A 74 1.41 14.98 2.30
N GLY A 75 0.53 14.60 1.36
CA GLY A 75 0.60 15.08 -0.02
C GLY A 75 1.56 14.32 -0.91
N VAL A 76 2.22 13.29 -0.40
CA VAL A 76 3.13 12.47 -1.22
C VAL A 76 2.35 11.64 -2.24
N ILE A 77 1.10 11.30 -1.94
CA ILE A 77 0.20 10.64 -2.88
C ILE A 77 -0.64 11.73 -3.55
N THR A 78 -0.48 11.88 -4.86
CA THR A 78 -1.09 13.00 -5.60
C THR A 78 -2.48 12.71 -6.16
N LEU A 79 -2.83 11.43 -6.30
CA LEU A 79 -4.15 10.99 -6.76
C LEU A 79 -4.64 9.86 -5.85
N PRO A 80 -5.96 9.68 -5.72
CA PRO A 80 -6.49 8.56 -4.94
C PRO A 80 -5.96 7.23 -5.45
N PRO A 81 -5.52 6.32 -4.57
CA PRO A 81 -5.00 5.03 -5.00
C PRO A 81 -6.11 4.13 -5.54
N GLU A 82 -5.77 3.32 -6.53
CA GLU A 82 -6.63 2.25 -7.02
C GLU A 82 -6.29 0.97 -6.31
N ILE A 83 -7.30 0.32 -5.74
CA ILE A 83 -7.13 -0.90 -4.96
C ILE A 83 -7.90 -2.03 -5.63
N THR A 84 -7.20 -3.13 -5.90
CA THR A 84 -7.80 -4.33 -6.48
C THR A 84 -7.62 -5.48 -5.51
N PHE A 85 -8.71 -6.17 -5.19
CA PHE A 85 -8.68 -7.36 -4.35
C PHE A 85 -8.80 -8.58 -5.24
N LEU A 86 -7.91 -9.56 -5.02
CA LEU A 86 -7.87 -10.80 -5.81
C LEU A 86 -7.91 -11.99 -4.88
N GLU A 87 -8.57 -13.05 -5.35
CA GLU A 87 -8.56 -14.35 -4.70
C GLU A 87 -7.77 -15.32 -5.57
N GLU A 88 -6.94 -16.14 -4.95
CA GLU A 88 -6.26 -17.20 -5.67
C GLU A 88 -7.27 -18.31 -6.02
N CYS A 89 -7.28 -18.75 -7.27
CA CYS A 89 -8.19 -19.77 -7.74
C CYS A 89 -7.56 -21.16 -7.83
#